data_8b5ba0a5df5459d0a9117b600758b19b
#
_entry.id   8b5ba0a5df5459d0a9117b600758b19b
#
_cell.length_a   1.000
_cell.length_b   1.000
_cell.length_c   1.000
_cell.angle_alpha   90.00
_cell.angle_beta   90.00
_cell.angle_gamma   90.00
#
_symmetry.space_group_name_H-M   'P 1'
#
loop_
_entity.id
_entity.type
_entity.pdbx_description
1 polymer ?
#
loop_
_entity_poly.entity_id
_entity_poly.type
_entity_poly.pdbx_seq_one_letter_code
_entity_poly.pdbx_strand_id
1 'polypeptide(L)' 'MKQYEYKIELIQIELKSILKSDKSVYKQEISEKLNLLGKDGWELAGVDGTWFYFKREVE' A
#
# COMPACT_ATOMS: atom_id res chain seq x y z
N MET A 1 -10.22 24.88 6.72
CA MET A 1 -9.41 24.33 5.61
C MET A 1 -9.04 22.88 5.93
N LYS A 2 -9.22 21.99 4.96
CA LYS A 2 -8.87 20.59 5.18
C LYS A 2 -7.35 20.43 5.24
N GLN A 3 -6.92 19.61 6.15
CA GLN A 3 -5.50 19.27 6.29
C GLN A 3 -5.32 17.79 6.11
N TYR A 4 -4.15 17.41 5.61
CA TYR A 4 -3.82 16.01 5.36
C TYR A 4 -2.47 15.70 5.94
N GLU A 5 -2.31 14.47 6.41
CA GLU A 5 -1.00 13.94 6.70
C GLU A 5 -0.65 12.90 5.65
N TYR A 6 0.63 12.73 5.40
CA TYR A 6 1.13 11.85 4.36
C TYR A 6 2.11 10.86 4.94
N LYS A 7 2.16 9.67 4.36
CA LYS A 7 3.21 8.72 4.70
C LYS A 7 3.61 7.91 3.49
N ILE A 8 4.81 7.36 3.55
CA ILE A 8 5.37 6.53 2.51
C ILE A 8 5.61 5.15 3.11
N GLU A 9 5.09 4.14 2.44
CA GLU A 9 5.28 2.75 2.85
C GLU A 9 6.02 1.99 1.76
N LEU A 10 7.00 1.22 2.18
CA LEU A 10 7.68 0.29 1.29
C LEU A 10 6.93 -1.03 1.34
N ILE A 11 6.30 -1.40 0.24
CA ILE A 11 5.58 -2.67 0.16
C ILE A 11 6.36 -3.56 -0.77
N GLN A 12 7.03 -4.55 -0.19
CA GLN A 12 7.81 -5.52 -0.93
C GLN A 12 7.27 -6.91 -0.66
N ILE A 13 7.36 -7.74 -1.68
CA ILE A 13 7.00 -9.14 -1.57
C ILE A 13 8.28 -9.93 -1.83
N GLU A 14 8.54 -10.91 -1.00
CA GLU A 14 9.74 -11.71 -1.14
C GLU A 14 9.82 -12.35 -2.51
N LEU A 15 11.04 -12.39 -3.05
CA LEU A 15 11.29 -12.95 -4.35
C LEU A 15 10.82 -14.41 -4.45
N LYS A 16 10.91 -15.14 -3.34
CA LYS A 16 10.43 -16.52 -3.28
C LYS A 16 8.94 -16.60 -3.61
N SER A 17 8.15 -15.69 -3.08
CA SER A 17 6.71 -15.66 -3.33
C SER A 17 6.43 -15.37 -4.79
N ILE A 18 7.21 -14.47 -5.39
CA ILE A 18 7.04 -14.11 -6.79
C ILE A 18 7.39 -15.30 -7.70
N LEU A 19 8.45 -16.02 -7.38
CA LEU A 19 8.91 -17.13 -8.20
C LEU A 19 8.05 -18.37 -8.09
N LYS A 20 7.46 -18.61 -6.92
CA LYS A 20 6.65 -19.80 -6.67
C LYS A 20 5.17 -19.62 -6.96
N SER A 21 4.73 -18.37 -7.02
CA SER A 21 3.32 -18.03 -7.13
C SER A 21 3.06 -17.30 -8.42
N ASP A 22 1.84 -17.37 -8.89
CA ASP A 22 1.45 -16.58 -10.03
C ASP A 22 1.20 -15.12 -9.58
N LYS A 23 0.90 -14.26 -10.55
CA LYS A 23 0.72 -12.85 -10.28
C LYS A 23 -0.49 -12.54 -9.40
N SER A 24 -1.44 -13.47 -9.30
CA SER A 24 -2.63 -13.24 -8.49
C SER A 24 -2.30 -13.23 -7.01
N VAL A 25 -1.35 -14.07 -6.56
CA VAL A 25 -0.93 -14.08 -5.18
C VAL A 25 -0.21 -12.79 -4.82
N TYR A 26 0.62 -12.30 -5.72
CA TYR A 26 1.32 -11.04 -5.54
C TYR A 26 0.32 -9.88 -5.36
N LYS A 27 -0.66 -9.81 -6.23
CA LYS A 27 -1.68 -8.76 -6.17
C LYS A 27 -2.52 -8.88 -4.90
N GLN A 28 -2.79 -10.09 -4.47
CA GLN A 28 -3.58 -10.33 -3.27
C GLN A 28 -2.84 -9.81 -2.02
N GLU A 29 -1.56 -10.08 -1.90
CA GLU A 29 -0.77 -9.61 -0.76
C GLU A 29 -0.72 -8.09 -0.70
N ILE A 30 -0.56 -7.44 -1.84
CA ILE A 30 -0.58 -5.99 -1.89
C ILE A 30 -1.95 -5.45 -1.48
N SER A 31 -3.01 -6.07 -2.01
CA SER A 31 -4.37 -5.65 -1.66
C SER A 31 -4.63 -5.75 -0.16
N GLU A 32 -4.17 -6.82 0.47
CA GLU A 32 -4.35 -7.00 1.91
C GLU A 32 -3.66 -5.89 2.70
N LYS A 33 -2.45 -5.52 2.30
CA LYS A 33 -1.74 -4.43 2.97
C LYS A 33 -2.43 -3.10 2.75
N LEU A 34 -2.90 -2.84 1.54
CA LEU A 34 -3.63 -1.61 1.25
C LEU A 34 -4.92 -1.54 2.06
N ASN A 35 -5.61 -2.66 2.21
CA ASN A 35 -6.85 -2.71 2.99
C ASN A 35 -6.60 -2.46 4.47
N LEU A 36 -5.50 -2.95 5.01
CA LEU A 36 -5.14 -2.69 6.40
C LEU A 36 -4.92 -1.20 6.63
N LEU A 37 -4.21 -0.55 5.71
CA LEU A 37 -3.98 0.89 5.80
C LEU A 37 -5.28 1.67 5.63
N GLY A 38 -6.14 1.21 4.73
CA GLY A 38 -7.44 1.85 4.52
C GLY A 38 -8.33 1.81 5.75
N LYS A 39 -8.25 0.75 6.55
CA LYS A 39 -9.01 0.66 7.79
C LYS A 39 -8.58 1.71 8.79
N ASP A 40 -7.34 2.16 8.73
CA ASP A 40 -6.84 3.24 9.57
C ASP A 40 -7.11 4.61 8.97
N GLY A 41 -7.83 4.68 7.87
CA GLY A 41 -8.19 5.94 7.24
C GLY A 41 -7.22 6.40 6.16
N TRP A 42 -6.20 5.61 5.84
CA TRP A 42 -5.24 5.98 4.82
C TRP A 42 -5.78 5.74 3.42
N GLU A 43 -5.54 6.69 2.55
CA GLU A 43 -5.94 6.64 1.16
C GLU A 43 -4.70 6.63 0.28
N LEU A 44 -4.65 5.73 -0.69
CA LEU A 44 -3.51 5.64 -1.60
C LEU A 44 -3.50 6.87 -2.52
N ALA A 45 -2.40 7.60 -2.48
CA ALA A 45 -2.23 8.81 -3.28
C ALA A 45 -1.34 8.61 -4.50
N GLY A 46 -0.47 7.61 -4.47
CA GLY A 46 0.40 7.34 -5.59
C GLY A 46 1.28 6.13 -5.36
N VAL A 47 1.91 5.65 -6.43
CA VAL A 47 2.80 4.49 -6.38
C VAL A 47 4.02 4.78 -7.24
N ASP A 48 5.19 4.41 -6.72
CA ASP A 48 6.43 4.52 -7.47
C ASP A 48 7.24 3.25 -7.20
N GLY A 49 7.15 2.28 -8.10
CA GLY A 49 7.78 0.97 -7.91
C GLY A 49 7.21 0.26 -6.70
N THR A 50 8.05 0.08 -5.67
CA THR A 50 7.61 -0.56 -4.42
C THR A 50 7.27 0.47 -3.33
N TRP A 51 7.38 1.74 -3.63
CA TRP A 51 7.05 2.82 -2.71
C TRP A 51 5.61 3.25 -2.91
N PHE A 52 4.82 3.19 -1.84
CA PHE A 52 3.40 3.56 -1.88
C PHE A 52 3.18 4.79 -1.02
N TYR A 53 2.54 5.78 -1.58
CA TYR A 53 2.29 7.07 -0.92
C TYR A 53 0.84 7.13 -0.48
N PHE A 54 0.64 7.50 0.78
CA PHE A 54 -0.69 7.56 1.37
C PHE A 54 -0.96 8.92 1.97
N LYS A 55 -2.22 9.28 2.01
CA LYS A 55 -2.66 10.49 2.70
C LYS A 55 -3.86 10.17 3.56
N ARG A 56 -4.05 10.98 4.56
CA ARG A 56 -5.19 10.84 5.47
C ARG A 56 -5.60 12.22 5.93
N GLU A 57 -6.91 12.50 5.96
CA GLU A 57 -7.42 13.77 6.42
C GLU A 57 -7.21 13.90 7.92
N VAL A 58 -6.73 15.06 8.34
CA VAL A 58 -6.46 15.37 9.74
C VAL A 58 -7.31 16.58 10.12
N GLU A 59 -8.02 16.48 11.21
CA GLU A 59 -8.78 17.61 11.71
C GLU A 59 -8.09 18.31 12.87
#